data_42ad2979ca2ade1e3a9bfa9d60e610c0
#
_entry.id   42ad2979ca2ade1e3a9bfa9d60e610c0
#
_cell.length_a   1.000
_cell.length_b   1.000
_cell.length_c   1.000
_cell.angle_alpha   90.00
_cell.angle_beta   90.00
_cell.angle_gamma   90.00
#
_symmetry.space_group_name_H-M   'P 1'
#
loop_
_entity.id
_entity.type
_entity.pdbx_description
1 polymer ?
#
loop_
_entity_poly.entity_id
_entity_poly.type
_entity_poly.pdbx_seq_one_letter_code
_entity_poly.pdbx_strand_id
1 'polypeptide(L)'
;GQFGDNTIIVLWSDHGWHLGEKQHWGKWTGWERSTRVPLVIVPPKRLTNQFAPAGSRCNVSVSLIDLYPTLVALCRLNNPDGLDGESLVPLMQHPNQASERTVVTSFDPGNVSVRDARWRLIRYKDESTELYDLKNDPNEWKNLAGDSNYQQQVERLSRELPRKALSKNRN
;
A
#
# COMPACT_ATOMS: atom_id res chain seq x y z
N GLY A 1 -28.48 12.23 -3.11
CA GLY A 1 -28.58 13.62 -3.58
C GLY A 1 -28.49 13.66 -5.10
N GLN A 2 -28.83 14.79 -5.73
CA GLN A 2 -28.93 14.93 -7.21
C GLN A 2 -27.64 14.63 -7.99
N PHE A 3 -26.49 14.69 -7.34
CA PHE A 3 -25.18 14.38 -7.96
C PHE A 3 -24.76 12.91 -7.81
N GLY A 4 -25.46 12.09 -7.03
CA GLY A 4 -25.06 10.72 -6.75
C GLY A 4 -24.96 9.80 -7.95
N ASP A 5 -25.65 10.11 -9.04
CA ASP A 5 -25.67 9.29 -10.25
C ASP A 5 -24.41 9.45 -11.10
N ASN A 6 -23.68 10.57 -10.93
CA ASN A 6 -22.50 10.91 -11.74
C ASN A 6 -21.30 11.39 -10.91
N THR A 7 -21.24 11.07 -9.62
CA THR A 7 -20.13 11.49 -8.75
C THR A 7 -19.39 10.28 -8.22
N ILE A 8 -18.06 10.27 -8.36
CA ILE A 8 -17.17 9.35 -7.69
C ILE A 8 -16.73 10.04 -6.37
N ILE A 9 -16.80 9.31 -5.26
CA ILE A 9 -16.29 9.79 -3.98
C ILE A 9 -15.07 8.96 -3.62
N VAL A 10 -13.95 9.62 -3.32
CA VAL A 10 -12.74 8.98 -2.82
C VAL A 10 -12.37 9.63 -1.51
N LEU A 11 -12.25 8.80 -0.47
CA LEU A 11 -11.76 9.20 0.84
C LEU A 11 -10.45 8.46 1.11
N TRP A 12 -9.39 9.20 1.41
CA TRP A 12 -8.09 8.64 1.79
C TRP A 12 -7.37 9.61 2.74
N SER A 13 -6.25 9.14 3.30
CA SER A 13 -5.25 10.00 3.95
C SER A 13 -3.91 9.83 3.21
N ASP A 14 -3.08 10.87 3.20
CA ASP A 14 -1.74 10.84 2.61
C ASP A 14 -0.76 9.98 3.43
N HIS A 15 -0.91 9.95 4.76
CA HIS A 15 -0.14 9.13 5.68
C HIS A 15 -0.93 8.86 6.97
N GLY A 16 -0.45 7.90 7.74
CA GLY A 16 -0.88 7.66 9.11
C GLY A 16 -0.03 8.45 10.12
N TRP A 17 -0.16 8.12 11.42
CA TRP A 17 0.52 8.83 12.50
C TRP A 17 0.75 7.92 13.71
N HIS A 18 1.96 7.95 14.29
CA HIS A 18 2.26 7.34 15.58
C HIS A 18 1.92 8.29 16.71
N LEU A 19 1.30 7.77 17.76
CA LEU A 19 0.95 8.49 18.98
C LEU A 19 1.67 7.92 20.20
N GLY A 20 2.87 7.37 20.01
CA GLY A 20 3.70 6.75 21.03
C GLY A 20 4.00 5.28 20.79
N GLU A 21 3.33 4.63 19.81
CA GLU A 21 3.64 3.25 19.44
C GLU A 21 5.11 3.14 19.00
N LYS A 22 5.78 2.09 19.43
CA LYS A 22 7.22 1.86 19.21
C LYS A 22 8.10 3.04 19.68
N GLN A 23 7.64 3.80 20.69
CA GLN A 23 8.29 5.01 21.22
C GLN A 23 8.51 6.10 20.15
N HIS A 24 7.67 6.13 19.11
CA HIS A 24 7.71 7.08 18.01
C HIS A 24 6.50 8.00 18.04
N TRP A 25 6.74 9.28 17.72
CA TRP A 25 5.71 10.31 17.50
C TRP A 25 5.89 10.90 16.12
N GLY A 26 4.83 10.86 15.28
CA GLY A 26 4.89 11.39 13.94
C GLY A 26 4.73 10.32 12.86
N LYS A 27 5.18 10.61 11.62
CA LYS A 27 4.87 9.82 10.43
C LYS A 27 6.07 9.17 9.74
N TRP A 28 7.24 9.67 9.82
CA TRP A 28 8.42 9.28 9.03
C TRP A 28 8.97 7.88 9.37
N THR A 29 8.13 6.85 9.18
CA THR A 29 8.48 5.44 9.40
C THR A 29 7.92 4.54 8.32
N GLY A 30 8.51 3.34 8.17
CA GLY A 30 8.00 2.29 7.27
C GLY A 30 6.94 1.39 7.92
N TRP A 31 6.57 1.62 9.18
CA TRP A 31 5.63 0.79 9.93
C TRP A 31 4.16 1.05 9.55
N GLU A 32 3.31 0.10 9.90
CA GLU A 32 1.88 0.08 9.56
C GLU A 32 1.16 1.37 10.01
N ARG A 33 1.49 1.93 11.18
CA ARG A 33 0.87 3.16 11.70
C ARG A 33 1.10 4.39 10.81
N SER A 34 2.22 4.47 10.12
CA SER A 34 2.51 5.56 9.16
C SER A 34 2.02 5.25 7.75
N THR A 35 2.06 3.98 7.33
CA THR A 35 1.88 3.62 5.93
C THR A 35 0.48 3.10 5.60
N ARG A 36 -0.27 2.59 6.58
CA ARG A 36 -1.64 2.15 6.39
C ARG A 36 -2.61 3.29 6.65
N VAL A 37 -3.31 3.68 5.61
CA VAL A 37 -4.30 4.76 5.62
C VAL A 37 -5.69 4.25 5.23
N PRO A 38 -6.77 4.93 5.62
CA PRO A 38 -8.08 4.64 5.06
C PRO A 38 -8.05 4.89 3.55
N LEU A 39 -8.73 4.03 2.81
CA LEU A 39 -9.03 4.23 1.39
C LEU A 39 -10.44 3.71 1.12
N VAL A 40 -11.34 4.60 0.75
CA VAL A 40 -12.72 4.28 0.37
C VAL A 40 -12.99 4.87 -1.00
N ILE A 41 -13.48 4.05 -1.93
CA ILE A 41 -13.88 4.48 -3.26
C ILE A 41 -15.37 4.12 -3.45
N VAL A 42 -16.18 5.14 -3.69
CA VAL A 42 -17.62 4.97 -3.96
C VAL A 42 -17.86 5.35 -5.42
N PRO A 43 -18.17 4.38 -6.28
CA PRO A 43 -18.52 4.66 -7.68
C PRO A 43 -19.86 5.36 -7.78
N PRO A 44 -20.15 6.08 -8.89
CA PRO A 44 -21.45 6.68 -9.12
C PRO A 44 -22.54 5.61 -9.21
N LYS A 45 -23.75 5.92 -8.78
CA LYS A 45 -24.87 4.96 -8.73
C LYS A 45 -25.10 4.21 -10.05
N ARG A 46 -24.95 4.89 -11.18
CA ARG A 46 -25.09 4.28 -12.52
C ARG A 46 -24.10 3.15 -12.83
N LEU A 47 -23.02 3.03 -12.04
CA LEU A 47 -21.99 2.00 -12.21
C LEU A 47 -21.98 0.96 -11.10
N THR A 48 -22.81 1.08 -10.07
CA THR A 48 -22.74 0.20 -8.87
C THR A 48 -22.93 -1.28 -9.17
N ASN A 49 -23.72 -1.62 -10.21
CA ASN A 49 -23.93 -3.00 -10.66
C ASN A 49 -22.69 -3.64 -11.33
N GLN A 50 -21.64 -2.86 -11.60
CA GLN A 50 -20.37 -3.34 -12.16
C GLN A 50 -19.35 -3.72 -11.08
N PHE A 51 -19.66 -3.46 -9.82
CA PHE A 51 -18.76 -3.61 -8.68
C PHE A 51 -19.36 -4.52 -7.61
N ALA A 52 -18.53 -4.95 -6.67
CA ALA A 52 -19.00 -5.65 -5.48
C ALA A 52 -19.99 -4.79 -4.68
N PRO A 53 -20.89 -5.41 -3.90
CA PRO A 53 -21.90 -4.69 -3.12
C PRO A 53 -21.29 -3.58 -2.24
N ALA A 54 -22.06 -2.52 -2.01
CA ALA A 54 -21.65 -1.44 -1.11
C ALA A 54 -21.28 -1.99 0.27
N GLY A 55 -20.19 -1.48 0.85
CA GLY A 55 -19.63 -1.96 2.12
C GLY A 55 -18.67 -3.14 1.99
N SER A 56 -18.44 -3.67 0.77
CA SER A 56 -17.40 -4.68 0.53
C SER A 56 -16.03 -4.18 0.95
N ARG A 57 -15.19 -5.11 1.44
CA ARG A 57 -13.81 -4.82 1.88
C ARG A 57 -12.83 -5.65 1.07
N CYS A 58 -11.71 -5.05 0.71
CA CYS A 58 -10.59 -5.71 0.07
C CYS A 58 -9.36 -5.64 0.99
N ASN A 59 -8.70 -6.77 1.21
CA ASN A 59 -7.50 -6.87 2.07
C ASN A 59 -6.19 -6.94 1.26
N VAL A 60 -6.27 -6.81 -0.06
CA VAL A 60 -5.07 -6.71 -0.91
C VAL A 60 -4.35 -5.40 -0.62
N SER A 61 -3.02 -5.46 -0.52
CA SER A 61 -2.19 -4.27 -0.34
C SER A 61 -2.25 -3.40 -1.60
N VAL A 62 -2.56 -2.11 -1.41
CA VAL A 62 -2.66 -1.12 -2.48
C VAL A 62 -1.85 0.12 -2.14
N SER A 63 -1.49 0.90 -3.15
CA SER A 63 -0.72 2.13 -3.00
C SER A 63 -1.56 3.35 -3.40
N LEU A 64 -1.24 4.52 -2.85
CA LEU A 64 -1.91 5.76 -3.26
C LEU A 64 -1.60 6.15 -4.71
N ILE A 65 -0.50 5.67 -5.30
CA ILE A 65 -0.21 5.84 -6.73
C ILE A 65 -1.24 5.15 -7.63
N ASP A 66 -2.00 4.18 -7.10
CA ASP A 66 -3.06 3.46 -7.81
C ASP A 66 -4.32 4.32 -7.99
N LEU A 67 -4.47 5.40 -7.22
CA LEU A 67 -5.64 6.27 -7.31
C LEU A 67 -5.79 6.90 -8.69
N TYR A 68 -4.69 7.41 -9.26
CA TYR A 68 -4.73 8.05 -10.55
C TYR A 68 -5.21 7.11 -11.67
N PRO A 69 -4.58 5.94 -11.93
CA PRO A 69 -5.07 5.01 -12.96
C PRO A 69 -6.47 4.48 -12.65
N THR A 70 -6.86 4.38 -11.38
CA THR A 70 -8.23 3.99 -11.00
C THR A 70 -9.24 5.05 -11.43
N LEU A 71 -8.96 6.33 -11.17
CA LEU A 71 -9.85 7.43 -11.59
C LEU A 71 -9.91 7.55 -13.11
N VAL A 72 -8.78 7.38 -13.81
CA VAL A 72 -8.75 7.33 -15.27
C VAL A 72 -9.69 6.26 -15.79
N ALA A 73 -9.63 5.04 -15.25
CA ALA A 73 -10.49 3.92 -15.65
C ALA A 73 -11.97 4.18 -15.31
N LEU A 74 -12.29 4.67 -14.11
CA LEU A 74 -13.66 4.96 -13.69
C LEU A 74 -14.30 6.10 -14.51
N CYS A 75 -13.52 7.08 -14.92
CA CYS A 75 -13.95 8.20 -15.74
C CYS A 75 -13.91 7.89 -17.25
N ARG A 76 -13.41 6.69 -17.64
CA ARG A 76 -13.23 6.28 -19.05
C ARG A 76 -12.37 7.26 -19.86
N LEU A 77 -11.32 7.76 -19.22
CA LEU A 77 -10.34 8.61 -19.88
C LEU A 77 -9.26 7.76 -20.56
N ASN A 78 -8.53 8.38 -21.48
CA ASN A 78 -7.36 7.72 -22.07
C ASN A 78 -6.31 7.49 -20.99
N ASN A 79 -5.83 6.25 -20.89
CA ASN A 79 -4.77 5.91 -19.93
C ASN A 79 -3.43 6.42 -20.46
N PRO A 80 -2.74 7.32 -19.77
CA PRO A 80 -1.40 7.72 -20.17
C PRO A 80 -0.41 6.57 -19.98
N ASP A 81 0.57 6.47 -20.86
CA ASP A 81 1.65 5.50 -20.76
C ASP A 81 2.58 5.79 -19.56
N GLY A 82 3.23 4.76 -19.03
CA GLY A 82 4.31 4.91 -18.05
C GLY A 82 3.84 5.23 -16.62
N LEU A 83 2.63 4.84 -16.24
CA LEU A 83 2.17 4.93 -14.85
C LEU A 83 2.79 3.81 -14.01
N ASP A 84 3.32 4.16 -12.84
CA ASP A 84 3.81 3.18 -11.85
C ASP A 84 2.68 2.50 -11.07
N GLY A 85 1.52 3.13 -10.97
CA GLY A 85 0.34 2.61 -10.28
C GLY A 85 -0.54 1.75 -11.19
N GLU A 86 -1.36 0.90 -10.58
CA GLU A 86 -2.31 0.02 -11.26
C GLU A 86 -3.76 0.38 -10.88
N SER A 87 -4.69 0.23 -11.83
CA SER A 87 -6.11 0.47 -11.55
C SER A 87 -6.66 -0.51 -10.53
N LEU A 88 -7.32 -0.01 -9.51
CA LEU A 88 -8.01 -0.80 -8.47
C LEU A 88 -9.40 -1.30 -8.92
N VAL A 89 -9.85 -0.98 -10.12
CA VAL A 89 -11.14 -1.41 -10.67
C VAL A 89 -11.33 -2.93 -10.56
N PRO A 90 -10.35 -3.80 -10.92
CA PRO A 90 -10.50 -5.25 -10.73
C PRO A 90 -10.73 -5.67 -9.28
N LEU A 91 -10.05 -5.02 -8.33
CA LEU A 91 -10.25 -5.28 -6.89
C LEU A 91 -11.62 -4.78 -6.38
N MET A 92 -12.13 -3.69 -6.96
CA MET A 92 -13.48 -3.21 -6.66
C MET A 92 -14.57 -4.18 -7.19
N GLN A 93 -14.30 -4.88 -8.28
CA GLN A 93 -15.18 -5.90 -8.85
C GLN A 93 -15.10 -7.23 -8.07
N HIS A 94 -13.89 -7.64 -7.72
CA HIS A 94 -13.59 -8.92 -7.08
C HIS A 94 -12.71 -8.74 -5.83
N PRO A 95 -13.24 -8.17 -4.73
CA PRO A 95 -12.45 -7.78 -3.56
C PRO A 95 -11.81 -8.96 -2.80
N ASN A 96 -12.30 -10.17 -3.00
CA ASN A 96 -11.83 -11.39 -2.34
C ASN A 96 -10.88 -12.23 -3.23
N GLN A 97 -10.50 -11.73 -4.41
CA GLN A 97 -9.57 -12.48 -5.25
C GLN A 97 -8.20 -12.58 -4.56
N ALA A 98 -7.56 -13.75 -4.71
CA ALA A 98 -6.18 -13.92 -4.24
C ALA A 98 -5.25 -12.97 -5.01
N SER A 99 -4.29 -12.40 -4.30
CA SER A 99 -3.29 -11.51 -4.88
C SER A 99 -1.97 -11.66 -4.13
N GLU A 100 -0.90 -11.80 -4.88
CA GLU A 100 0.48 -11.78 -4.37
C GLU A 100 1.10 -10.37 -4.46
N ARG A 101 0.27 -9.37 -4.68
CA ARG A 101 0.69 -7.99 -4.86
C ARG A 101 1.49 -7.48 -3.66
N THR A 102 2.60 -6.85 -3.95
CA THR A 102 3.41 -6.10 -2.98
C THR A 102 3.28 -4.60 -3.23
N VAL A 103 3.46 -3.82 -2.19
CA VAL A 103 3.48 -2.36 -2.22
C VAL A 103 4.79 -1.87 -1.63
N VAL A 104 5.44 -0.95 -2.33
CA VAL A 104 6.68 -0.32 -1.91
C VAL A 104 6.39 1.09 -1.41
N THR A 105 6.95 1.44 -0.25
CA THR A 105 6.86 2.79 0.33
C THR A 105 8.27 3.29 0.68
N SER A 106 8.69 4.39 0.07
CA SER A 106 9.88 5.13 0.51
C SER A 106 9.45 6.20 1.52
N PHE A 107 10.07 6.24 2.69
CA PHE A 107 9.68 7.15 3.77
C PHE A 107 10.81 8.11 4.20
N ASP A 108 12.04 7.86 3.74
CA ASP A 108 13.20 8.73 3.87
C ASP A 108 14.25 8.29 2.82
N PRO A 109 15.20 9.15 2.43
CA PRO A 109 16.25 8.76 1.48
C PRO A 109 17.00 7.50 1.90
N GLY A 110 16.83 6.43 1.12
CA GLY A 110 17.45 5.12 1.38
C GLY A 110 16.66 4.19 2.29
N ASN A 111 15.57 4.65 2.92
CA ASN A 111 14.68 3.83 3.76
C ASN A 111 13.45 3.40 2.97
N VAL A 112 13.21 2.11 2.87
CA VAL A 112 12.14 1.53 2.04
C VAL A 112 11.43 0.42 2.80
N SER A 113 10.11 0.39 2.70
CA SER A 113 9.25 -0.67 3.19
C SER A 113 8.57 -1.39 2.04
N VAL A 114 8.54 -2.71 2.06
CA VAL A 114 7.77 -3.58 1.16
C VAL A 114 6.70 -4.30 1.97
N ARG A 115 5.47 -4.28 1.50
CA ARG A 115 4.34 -4.93 2.15
C ARG A 115 3.52 -5.77 1.18
N ASP A 116 3.24 -7.02 1.55
CA ASP A 116 2.20 -7.85 0.92
C ASP A 116 0.97 -8.01 1.83
N ALA A 117 0.12 -8.97 1.59
CA ALA A 117 -1.08 -9.19 2.40
C ALA A 117 -0.79 -9.57 3.87
N ARG A 118 0.39 -10.16 4.16
CA ARG A 118 0.75 -10.70 5.48
C ARG A 118 2.03 -10.12 6.04
N TRP A 119 3.04 -9.90 5.21
CA TRP A 119 4.38 -9.60 5.63
C TRP A 119 4.78 -8.16 5.32
N ARG A 120 5.62 -7.60 6.17
CA ARG A 120 6.32 -6.34 5.92
C ARG A 120 7.81 -6.53 6.11
N LEU A 121 8.58 -6.10 5.12
CA LEU A 121 10.03 -5.94 5.20
C LEU A 121 10.36 -4.45 5.13
N ILE A 122 11.18 -3.98 6.05
CA ILE A 122 11.75 -2.64 6.02
C ILE A 122 13.26 -2.77 5.85
N ARG A 123 13.83 -2.05 4.92
CA ARG A 123 15.29 -1.88 4.77
C ARG A 123 15.64 -0.43 5.00
N TYR A 124 16.59 -0.22 5.88
CA TYR A 124 17.12 1.10 6.19
C TYR A 124 18.35 1.42 5.34
N LYS A 125 18.75 2.71 5.33
CA LYS A 125 19.92 3.21 4.59
C LYS A 125 21.24 2.54 5.02
N ASP A 126 21.35 2.15 6.28
CA ASP A 126 22.50 1.44 6.85
C ASP A 126 22.48 -0.08 6.59
N GLU A 127 21.56 -0.54 5.72
CA GLU A 127 21.33 -1.95 5.34
C GLU A 127 20.71 -2.79 6.48
N SER A 128 20.44 -2.24 7.63
CA SER A 128 19.66 -2.95 8.65
C SER A 128 18.25 -3.25 8.14
N THR A 129 17.65 -4.34 8.63
CA THR A 129 16.35 -4.81 8.18
C THR A 129 15.43 -5.16 9.35
N GLU A 130 14.14 -4.98 9.11
CA GLU A 130 13.08 -5.47 9.98
C GLU A 130 12.10 -6.29 9.15
N LEU A 131 11.64 -7.42 9.71
CA LEU A 131 10.58 -8.25 9.12
C LEU A 131 9.47 -8.45 10.15
N TYR A 132 8.23 -8.27 9.72
CA TYR A 132 7.04 -8.43 10.56
C TYR A 132 5.99 -9.33 9.91
N ASP A 133 5.39 -10.22 10.72
CA ASP A 133 4.22 -11.02 10.38
C ASP A 133 2.94 -10.29 10.84
N LEU A 134 2.36 -9.46 10.02
CA LEU A 134 1.22 -8.61 10.37
C LEU A 134 -0.06 -9.40 10.71
N LYS A 135 -0.12 -10.68 10.36
CA LYS A 135 -1.22 -11.57 10.76
C LYS A 135 -1.14 -11.93 12.23
N ASN A 136 0.06 -12.18 12.75
CA ASN A 136 0.31 -12.61 14.13
C ASN A 136 0.77 -11.47 15.03
N ASP A 137 1.38 -10.44 14.44
CA ASP A 137 1.89 -9.24 15.12
C ASP A 137 1.48 -7.97 14.35
N PRO A 138 0.19 -7.57 14.41
CA PRO A 138 -0.31 -6.41 13.69
C PRO A 138 0.24 -5.07 14.18
N ASN A 139 0.93 -5.05 15.32
CA ASN A 139 1.58 -3.87 15.88
C ASN A 139 3.09 -3.83 15.64
N GLU A 140 3.64 -4.85 14.97
CA GLU A 140 5.06 -4.88 14.56
C GLU A 140 6.03 -4.80 15.77
N TRP A 141 5.70 -5.51 16.87
CA TRP A 141 6.54 -5.51 18.07
C TRP A 141 7.80 -6.37 17.94
N LYS A 142 7.70 -7.51 17.22
CA LYS A 142 8.77 -8.50 17.14
C LYS A 142 9.41 -8.48 15.76
N ASN A 143 10.62 -7.94 15.66
CA ASN A 143 11.43 -8.04 14.45
C ASN A 143 11.91 -9.49 14.25
N LEU A 144 11.55 -10.10 13.12
CA LEU A 144 11.85 -11.47 12.72
C LEU A 144 13.03 -11.56 11.73
N ALA A 145 13.61 -10.43 11.30
CA ALA A 145 14.63 -10.44 10.24
C ALA A 145 15.90 -11.20 10.61
N GLY A 146 16.25 -11.30 11.90
CA GLY A 146 17.41 -12.04 12.41
C GLY A 146 17.14 -13.53 12.68
N ASP A 147 15.91 -14.00 12.55
CA ASP A 147 15.55 -15.40 12.81
C ASP A 147 15.65 -16.23 11.51
N SER A 148 16.51 -17.27 11.53
CA SER A 148 16.76 -18.13 10.37
C SER A 148 15.50 -18.82 9.82
N ASN A 149 14.47 -19.03 10.66
CA ASN A 149 13.20 -19.60 10.20
C ASN A 149 12.45 -18.70 9.22
N TYR A 150 12.76 -17.42 9.17
CA TYR A 150 12.12 -16.45 8.29
C TYR A 150 13.02 -15.92 7.17
N GLN A 151 14.23 -16.46 7.02
CA GLN A 151 15.18 -16.02 6.00
C GLN A 151 14.60 -16.05 4.59
N GLN A 152 13.83 -17.09 4.25
CA GLN A 152 13.16 -17.21 2.97
C GLN A 152 12.18 -16.05 2.72
N GLN A 153 11.48 -15.55 3.76
CA GLN A 153 10.58 -14.41 3.63
C GLN A 153 11.34 -13.09 3.43
N VAL A 154 12.46 -12.92 4.15
CA VAL A 154 13.36 -11.77 3.95
C VAL A 154 13.86 -11.74 2.50
N GLU A 155 14.36 -12.87 1.98
CA GLU A 155 14.85 -12.96 0.60
C GLU A 155 13.76 -12.68 -0.44
N ARG A 156 12.57 -13.25 -0.25
CA ARG A 156 11.43 -13.04 -1.15
C ARG A 156 11.07 -11.57 -1.27
N LEU A 157 10.83 -10.90 -0.13
CA LEU A 157 10.45 -9.48 -0.10
C LEU A 157 11.59 -8.55 -0.53
N SER A 158 12.85 -8.95 -0.29
CA SER A 158 14.01 -8.17 -0.72
C SER A 158 14.12 -8.05 -2.24
N ARG A 159 13.57 -8.99 -3.00
CA ARG A 159 13.54 -8.93 -4.48
C ARG A 159 12.63 -7.81 -4.99
N GLU A 160 11.65 -7.42 -4.19
CA GLU A 160 10.71 -6.34 -4.50
C GLU A 160 11.25 -4.95 -4.14
N LEU A 161 12.37 -4.89 -3.42
CA LEU A 161 13.00 -3.62 -3.06
C LEU A 161 13.60 -2.95 -4.30
N PRO A 162 13.46 -1.63 -4.45
CA PRO A 162 14.10 -0.89 -5.52
C PRO A 162 15.62 -1.14 -5.53
N ARG A 163 16.17 -1.37 -6.71
CA ARG A 163 17.63 -1.43 -6.87
C ARG A 163 18.21 -0.06 -6.49
N LYS A 164 19.38 -0.03 -5.86
CA LYS A 164 20.06 1.17 -5.26
C LYS A 164 20.27 2.40 -6.18
N ALA A 165 19.60 2.51 -7.30
CA ALA A 165 19.78 3.60 -8.27
C ALA A 165 19.31 4.98 -7.81
N LEU A 166 18.66 5.12 -6.65
CA LEU A 166 18.11 6.40 -6.17
C LEU A 166 19.05 7.19 -5.26
N SER A 167 20.30 6.80 -5.11
CA SER A 167 21.29 7.50 -4.27
C SER A 167 22.17 8.50 -5.03
N LYS A 168 21.92 8.79 -6.30
CA LYS A 168 22.71 9.77 -7.06
C LYS A 168 21.95 11.08 -7.24
N ASN A 169 22.42 12.06 -6.48
CA ASN A 169 22.40 13.49 -6.76
C ASN A 169 21.05 14.22 -6.80
N ARG A 170 20.68 14.80 -5.68
CA ARG A 170 20.23 16.19 -5.68
C ARG A 170 21.30 17.01 -4.95
N ASN A 171 22.25 17.55 -5.73
CA ASN A 171 22.97 18.75 -5.35
C ASN A 171 22.05 19.96 -5.52
#